data_93a2e0758670ff5f884cd1372cf5feaa
#
_entry.id   93a2e0758670ff5f884cd1372cf5feaa
#
_cell.length_a   1.000
_cell.length_b   1.000
_cell.length_c   1.000
_cell.angle_alpha   90.00
_cell.angle_beta   90.00
_cell.angle_gamma   90.00
#
_symmetry.space_group_name_H-M   'P 1'
#
loop_
_entity.id
_entity.type
_entity.pdbx_description
1 polymer ?
#
loop_
_entity_poly.entity_id
_entity_poly.type
_entity_poly.pdbx_seq_one_letter_code
_entity_poly.pdbx_strand_id
1 'polypeptide(L)'
;MDCALSLIRAGKSISHVCRVLRLARSNVCRVLHRPADWQDGRHCRRQRRDLISDQDLLERIKAVLGKFPSFGYKRITAVINRELQSLDQARVNTKRVYRLLKEHGLLLKTKPTALPGQSLDHKGRVAVSKSDRRWCSDGLEFGCLNGEEVTMSFILDCCDREIISFTARQGKGLPAWMVHDEVLLATEKRFGSVEKVPSKLQLLTDNGSAYIAKSTKRLLKLLGIEDCKTAVCSPQSNGMAESLVKTLKRNYLPYMNLSNAQTALTELPRVVELYNNEHPHSALGYLSPREFRQKNRLQDARPTSNEEACPQILLSLGLVEKNQLAGSVCL
;
A
#
# COMPACT_ATOMS: atom_id res chain seq x y z
N MET A 1 -8.08 1.36 -44.84
CA MET A 1 -8.49 -0.04 -44.95
C MET A 1 -9.38 -0.25 -46.15
N ASP A 2 -10.39 0.59 -46.36
CA ASP A 2 -11.37 0.45 -47.44
C ASP A 2 -10.75 0.49 -48.87
N CYS A 3 -9.81 1.41 -49.09
CA CYS A 3 -9.02 1.45 -50.34
C CYS A 3 -8.24 0.15 -50.60
N ALA A 4 -7.70 -0.47 -49.54
CA ALA A 4 -6.99 -1.77 -49.69
C ALA A 4 -7.98 -2.88 -50.10
N LEU A 5 -9.15 -2.90 -49.46
CA LEU A 5 -10.19 -3.90 -49.78
C LEU A 5 -10.73 -3.76 -51.22
N SER A 6 -10.93 -2.53 -51.69
CA SER A 6 -11.40 -2.28 -53.08
C SER A 6 -10.33 -2.74 -54.12
N LEU A 7 -9.06 -2.45 -53.88
CA LEU A 7 -7.97 -2.90 -54.77
C LEU A 7 -7.83 -4.44 -54.79
N ILE A 8 -8.00 -5.10 -53.65
CA ILE A 8 -7.95 -6.56 -53.58
C ILE A 8 -9.16 -7.18 -54.27
N ARG A 9 -10.36 -6.63 -54.13
CA ARG A 9 -11.56 -7.06 -54.85
C ARG A 9 -11.44 -6.85 -56.34
N ALA A 10 -10.65 -5.84 -56.75
CA ALA A 10 -10.30 -5.61 -58.16
C ALA A 10 -9.15 -6.53 -58.65
N GLY A 11 -8.82 -7.62 -57.94
CA GLY A 11 -7.86 -8.64 -58.37
C GLY A 11 -6.38 -8.35 -58.05
N LYS A 12 -6.07 -7.28 -57.30
CA LYS A 12 -4.68 -6.99 -56.94
C LYS A 12 -4.19 -7.88 -55.81
N SER A 13 -2.93 -8.33 -55.89
CA SER A 13 -2.31 -9.19 -54.88
C SER A 13 -2.32 -8.54 -53.48
N ILE A 14 -2.79 -9.26 -52.47
CA ILE A 14 -2.80 -8.80 -51.05
C ILE A 14 -1.40 -8.35 -50.63
N SER A 15 -0.36 -9.08 -50.97
CA SER A 15 1.02 -8.75 -50.61
C SER A 15 1.48 -7.44 -51.22
N HIS A 16 1.10 -7.19 -52.47
CA HIS A 16 1.44 -5.95 -53.19
C HIS A 16 0.69 -4.75 -52.57
N VAL A 17 -0.64 -4.86 -52.36
CA VAL A 17 -1.47 -3.82 -51.75
C VAL A 17 -0.97 -3.49 -50.34
N CYS A 18 -0.66 -4.50 -49.52
CA CYS A 18 -0.15 -4.29 -48.17
C CYS A 18 1.21 -3.56 -48.16
N ARG A 19 2.08 -3.85 -49.10
CA ARG A 19 3.39 -3.20 -49.24
C ARG A 19 3.24 -1.72 -49.62
N VAL A 20 2.45 -1.45 -50.64
CA VAL A 20 2.23 -0.09 -51.16
C VAL A 20 1.54 0.80 -50.13
N LEU A 21 0.49 0.28 -49.47
CA LEU A 21 -0.28 1.04 -48.49
C LEU A 21 0.28 0.97 -47.07
N ARG A 22 1.43 0.31 -46.86
CA ARG A 22 2.09 0.11 -45.56
C ARG A 22 1.16 -0.47 -44.51
N LEU A 23 0.32 -1.43 -44.88
CA LEU A 23 -0.61 -2.12 -44.01
C LEU A 23 -0.08 -3.50 -43.58
N ALA A 24 -0.30 -3.87 -42.34
CA ALA A 24 0.00 -5.22 -41.86
C ALA A 24 -0.91 -6.24 -42.57
N ARG A 25 -0.31 -7.23 -43.24
CA ARG A 25 -1.03 -8.27 -44.02
C ARG A 25 -2.06 -9.01 -43.12
N SER A 26 -1.68 -9.32 -41.89
CA SER A 26 -2.58 -9.96 -40.91
C SER A 26 -3.86 -9.17 -40.64
N ASN A 27 -3.80 -7.82 -40.59
CA ASN A 27 -4.96 -6.98 -40.42
C ASN A 27 -5.87 -6.99 -41.64
N VAL A 28 -5.30 -6.97 -42.84
CA VAL A 28 -6.06 -7.01 -44.11
C VAL A 28 -6.74 -8.37 -44.25
N CYS A 29 -5.99 -9.49 -44.08
CA CYS A 29 -6.57 -10.84 -44.12
C CYS A 29 -7.70 -11.01 -43.09
N ARG A 30 -7.50 -10.54 -41.86
CA ARG A 30 -8.53 -10.62 -40.83
C ARG A 30 -9.82 -9.87 -41.20
N VAL A 31 -9.72 -8.76 -41.95
CA VAL A 31 -10.90 -8.03 -42.42
C VAL A 31 -11.56 -8.71 -43.60
N LEU A 32 -10.78 -9.28 -44.52
CA LEU A 32 -11.28 -10.04 -45.68
C LEU A 32 -12.06 -11.29 -45.29
N HIS A 33 -11.64 -11.97 -44.22
CA HIS A 33 -12.28 -13.21 -43.72
C HIS A 33 -13.37 -12.97 -42.70
N ARG A 34 -13.86 -11.72 -42.54
CA ARG A 34 -14.99 -11.43 -41.65
C ARG A 34 -16.27 -12.04 -42.22
N PRO A 35 -17.07 -12.76 -41.41
CA PRO A 35 -18.40 -13.18 -41.79
C PRO A 35 -19.29 -12.00 -42.23
N ALA A 36 -20.27 -12.24 -43.06
CA ALA A 36 -21.16 -11.17 -43.54
C ALA A 36 -21.98 -10.53 -42.41
N ASP A 37 -22.28 -11.26 -41.37
CA ASP A 37 -22.96 -10.83 -40.15
C ASP A 37 -22.03 -10.26 -39.06
N TRP A 38 -20.71 -10.13 -39.37
CA TRP A 38 -19.74 -9.65 -38.42
C TRP A 38 -20.03 -8.21 -37.95
N GLN A 39 -20.24 -8.05 -36.67
CA GLN A 39 -20.38 -6.73 -36.04
C GLN A 39 -19.13 -6.42 -35.21
N ASP A 40 -18.68 -5.14 -35.27
CA ASP A 40 -17.54 -4.71 -34.46
C ASP A 40 -17.91 -4.66 -32.97
N GLY A 41 -17.63 -5.77 -32.28
CA GLY A 41 -17.89 -5.88 -30.82
C GLY A 41 -17.15 -4.87 -29.95
N ARG A 42 -16.25 -4.06 -30.55
CA ARG A 42 -15.60 -2.95 -29.80
C ARG A 42 -16.58 -1.83 -29.44
N HIS A 43 -17.63 -1.67 -30.22
CA HIS A 43 -18.74 -0.74 -29.95
C HIS A 43 -19.84 -1.34 -29.08
N CYS A 44 -19.95 -2.66 -29.02
CA CYS A 44 -20.74 -3.33 -28.00
C CYS A 44 -20.02 -3.22 -26.66
N ARG A 45 -19.94 -2.01 -26.11
CA ARG A 45 -19.64 -1.85 -24.69
C ARG A 45 -20.69 -2.71 -23.99
N ARG A 46 -20.25 -3.81 -23.36
CA ARG A 46 -21.05 -4.50 -22.37
C ARG A 46 -21.65 -3.40 -21.50
N GLN A 47 -22.95 -3.21 -21.56
CA GLN A 47 -23.66 -2.35 -20.61
C GLN A 47 -23.33 -2.95 -19.25
N ARG A 48 -22.34 -2.38 -18.59
CA ARG A 48 -22.03 -2.72 -17.21
C ARG A 48 -23.16 -2.10 -16.42
N ARG A 49 -24.16 -2.92 -16.12
CA ARG A 49 -25.42 -2.52 -15.50
C ARG A 49 -25.25 -1.83 -14.15
N ASP A 50 -24.06 -1.94 -13.52
CA ASP A 50 -23.82 -1.55 -12.13
C ASP A 50 -22.67 -0.53 -11.95
N LEU A 51 -22.39 0.28 -12.96
CA LEU A 51 -21.41 1.35 -12.81
C LEU A 51 -22.07 2.59 -12.21
N ILE A 52 -21.52 3.03 -11.07
CA ILE A 52 -21.88 4.33 -10.48
C ILE A 52 -21.77 5.44 -11.53
N SER A 53 -22.63 6.47 -11.46
CA SER A 53 -22.62 7.62 -12.36
C SER A 53 -21.32 8.42 -12.25
N ASP A 54 -20.98 9.25 -13.24
CA ASP A 54 -19.81 10.14 -13.14
C ASP A 54 -20.01 11.22 -12.06
N GLN A 55 -21.26 11.63 -11.80
CA GLN A 55 -21.59 12.60 -10.76
C GLN A 55 -21.38 12.01 -9.36
N ASP A 56 -21.94 10.83 -9.08
CA ASP A 56 -21.74 10.14 -7.79
C ASP A 56 -20.25 9.80 -7.55
N LEU A 57 -19.55 9.43 -8.63
CA LEU A 57 -18.11 9.18 -8.54
C LEU A 57 -17.34 10.46 -8.21
N LEU A 58 -17.74 11.60 -8.78
CA LEU A 58 -17.12 12.89 -8.48
C LEU A 58 -17.36 13.31 -7.02
N GLU A 59 -18.55 13.08 -6.49
CA GLU A 59 -18.84 13.35 -5.07
C GLU A 59 -17.97 12.50 -4.15
N ARG A 60 -17.82 11.20 -4.42
CA ARG A 60 -16.91 10.33 -3.70
C ARG A 60 -15.46 10.78 -3.81
N ILE A 61 -15.01 11.20 -5.00
CA ILE A 61 -13.66 11.77 -5.20
C ILE A 61 -13.47 13.00 -4.31
N LYS A 62 -14.44 13.92 -4.27
CA LYS A 62 -14.40 15.11 -3.42
C LYS A 62 -14.36 14.76 -1.93
N ALA A 63 -15.15 13.78 -1.51
CA ALA A 63 -15.15 13.28 -0.13
C ALA A 63 -13.77 12.70 0.27
N VAL A 64 -13.15 11.89 -0.59
CA VAL A 64 -11.80 11.37 -0.36
C VAL A 64 -10.77 12.49 -0.32
N LEU A 65 -10.85 13.48 -1.20
CA LEU A 65 -9.95 14.64 -1.18
C LEU A 65 -10.14 15.53 0.05
N GLY A 66 -11.37 15.65 0.57
CA GLY A 66 -11.64 16.33 1.84
C GLY A 66 -10.92 15.68 3.02
N LYS A 67 -10.82 14.34 3.03
CA LYS A 67 -10.12 13.58 4.07
C LYS A 67 -8.60 13.47 3.81
N PHE A 68 -8.19 13.34 2.55
CA PHE A 68 -6.81 13.12 2.10
C PHE A 68 -6.43 14.03 0.93
N PRO A 69 -6.23 15.33 1.16
CA PRO A 69 -5.98 16.30 0.07
C PRO A 69 -4.73 16.02 -0.75
N SER A 70 -3.78 15.29 -0.20
CA SER A 70 -2.50 14.95 -0.84
C SER A 70 -2.52 13.66 -1.65
N PHE A 71 -3.66 12.94 -1.72
CA PHE A 71 -3.73 11.70 -2.46
C PHE A 71 -3.82 11.94 -3.96
N GLY A 72 -2.97 11.26 -4.73
CA GLY A 72 -3.08 11.21 -6.18
C GLY A 72 -4.14 10.22 -6.65
N TYR A 73 -4.54 10.34 -7.93
CA TYR A 73 -5.62 9.57 -8.54
C TYR A 73 -5.58 8.05 -8.29
N LYS A 74 -4.40 7.43 -8.21
CA LYS A 74 -4.26 5.99 -7.92
C LYS A 74 -4.71 5.63 -6.51
N ARG A 75 -4.31 6.44 -5.50
CA ARG A 75 -4.73 6.24 -4.11
C ARG A 75 -6.21 6.55 -3.92
N ILE A 76 -6.72 7.62 -4.55
CA ILE A 76 -8.16 7.95 -4.56
C ILE A 76 -8.96 6.78 -5.13
N THR A 77 -8.54 6.24 -6.28
CA THR A 77 -9.19 5.06 -6.87
C THR A 77 -9.19 3.86 -5.93
N ALA A 78 -8.10 3.64 -5.20
CA ALA A 78 -8.00 2.52 -4.26
C ALA A 78 -8.99 2.67 -3.10
N VAL A 79 -9.08 3.87 -2.51
CA VAL A 79 -10.03 4.16 -1.42
C VAL A 79 -11.47 3.98 -1.89
N ILE A 80 -11.84 4.56 -3.05
CA ILE A 80 -13.19 4.43 -3.61
C ILE A 80 -13.52 2.97 -3.93
N ASN A 81 -12.60 2.22 -4.53
CA ASN A 81 -12.84 0.82 -4.86
C ASN A 81 -12.98 -0.08 -3.62
N ARG A 82 -12.36 0.28 -2.51
CA ARG A 82 -12.54 -0.39 -1.22
C ARG A 82 -13.96 -0.14 -0.68
N GLU A 83 -14.42 1.10 -0.73
CA GLU A 83 -15.78 1.46 -0.36
C GLU A 83 -16.83 0.78 -1.26
N LEU A 84 -16.64 0.80 -2.59
CA LEU A 84 -17.54 0.14 -3.53
C LEU A 84 -17.59 -1.38 -3.31
N GLN A 85 -16.46 -2.00 -2.94
CA GLN A 85 -16.41 -3.42 -2.63
C GLN A 85 -17.19 -3.76 -1.34
N SER A 86 -17.16 -2.90 -0.32
CA SER A 86 -17.97 -3.10 0.90
C SER A 86 -19.47 -2.96 0.65
N LEU A 87 -19.86 -2.27 -0.43
CA LEU A 87 -21.24 -2.10 -0.90
C LEU A 87 -21.64 -3.10 -1.99
N ASP A 88 -20.82 -4.11 -2.28
CA ASP A 88 -20.98 -5.08 -3.38
C ASP A 88 -21.19 -4.42 -4.75
N GLN A 89 -20.58 -3.26 -4.97
CA GLN A 89 -20.66 -2.50 -6.20
C GLN A 89 -19.44 -2.72 -7.11
N ALA A 90 -19.63 -2.52 -8.41
CA ALA A 90 -18.58 -2.71 -9.40
C ALA A 90 -17.42 -1.71 -9.23
N ARG A 91 -16.17 -2.21 -9.34
CA ARG A 91 -14.97 -1.40 -9.25
C ARG A 91 -14.86 -0.37 -10.37
N VAL A 92 -14.37 0.82 -10.05
CA VAL A 92 -14.06 1.87 -11.03
C VAL A 92 -12.64 1.77 -11.56
N ASN A 93 -12.48 2.10 -12.84
CA ASN A 93 -11.17 2.14 -13.48
C ASN A 93 -10.43 3.43 -13.10
N THR A 94 -9.13 3.29 -12.80
CA THR A 94 -8.23 4.40 -12.48
C THR A 94 -8.20 5.50 -13.56
N LYS A 95 -8.33 5.13 -14.85
CA LYS A 95 -8.40 6.09 -15.96
C LYS A 95 -9.66 6.97 -15.89
N ARG A 96 -10.78 6.43 -15.41
CA ARG A 96 -12.03 7.18 -15.24
C ARG A 96 -11.89 8.21 -14.12
N VAL A 97 -11.32 7.82 -12.98
CA VAL A 97 -11.01 8.74 -11.87
C VAL A 97 -10.05 9.84 -12.31
N TYR A 98 -8.97 9.49 -13.04
CA TYR A 98 -8.03 10.47 -13.57
C TYR A 98 -8.71 11.49 -14.51
N ARG A 99 -9.61 11.04 -15.41
CA ARG A 99 -10.36 11.90 -16.32
C ARG A 99 -11.19 12.91 -15.53
N LEU A 100 -11.99 12.46 -14.56
CA LEU A 100 -12.81 13.35 -13.74
C LEU A 100 -11.99 14.36 -12.94
N LEU A 101 -10.90 13.93 -12.34
CA LEU A 101 -9.97 14.82 -11.63
C LEU A 101 -9.39 15.90 -12.57
N LYS A 102 -9.07 15.52 -13.83
CA LYS A 102 -8.55 16.45 -14.84
C LYS A 102 -9.62 17.44 -15.28
N GLU A 103 -10.83 16.97 -15.61
CA GLU A 103 -11.98 17.80 -16.05
C GLU A 103 -12.37 18.84 -14.99
N HIS A 104 -12.24 18.49 -13.70
CA HIS A 104 -12.60 19.38 -12.60
C HIS A 104 -11.41 20.12 -11.96
N GLY A 105 -10.21 20.08 -12.57
CA GLY A 105 -9.04 20.81 -12.06
C GLY A 105 -8.53 20.32 -10.71
N LEU A 106 -8.85 19.10 -10.30
CA LEU A 106 -8.52 18.50 -9.00
C LEU A 106 -7.22 17.66 -9.00
N LEU A 107 -6.48 17.66 -10.12
CA LEU A 107 -5.18 16.96 -10.16
C LEU A 107 -4.15 17.69 -9.30
N LEU A 108 -3.36 16.90 -8.56
CA LEU A 108 -2.21 17.45 -7.85
C LEU A 108 -1.22 18.08 -8.85
N LYS A 109 -0.74 19.29 -8.53
CA LYS A 109 0.35 19.92 -9.28
C LYS A 109 1.60 19.06 -9.13
N THR A 110 2.08 18.49 -10.23
CA THR A 110 3.35 17.77 -10.27
C THR A 110 4.50 18.76 -10.17
N LYS A 111 5.34 18.62 -9.15
CA LYS A 111 6.64 19.32 -9.18
C LYS A 111 7.45 18.73 -10.34
N PRO A 112 8.21 19.53 -11.10
CA PRO A 112 9.14 18.98 -12.08
C PRO A 112 10.01 17.93 -11.40
N THR A 113 10.05 16.75 -11.97
CA THR A 113 10.95 15.70 -11.48
C THR A 113 12.37 16.19 -11.71
N ALA A 114 13.16 16.28 -10.66
CA ALA A 114 14.60 16.47 -10.83
C ALA A 114 15.11 15.41 -11.82
N LEU A 115 16.04 15.78 -12.68
CA LEU A 115 16.69 14.84 -13.60
C LEU A 115 16.99 13.53 -12.87
N PRO A 116 16.78 12.37 -13.50
CA PRO A 116 17.06 11.10 -12.87
C PRO A 116 18.49 11.11 -12.38
N GLY A 117 18.68 11.22 -11.06
CA GLY A 117 19.98 11.00 -10.44
C GLY A 117 20.43 9.60 -10.81
N GLN A 118 21.73 9.40 -10.95
CA GLN A 118 22.30 8.09 -11.21
C GLN A 118 21.67 7.07 -10.26
N SER A 119 21.06 6.05 -10.82
CA SER A 119 20.57 4.89 -10.08
C SER A 119 21.79 4.23 -9.42
N LEU A 120 21.96 4.46 -8.13
CA LEU A 120 22.93 3.71 -7.37
C LEU A 120 22.38 2.30 -7.20
N ASP A 121 23.06 1.31 -7.77
CA ASP A 121 22.72 -0.11 -7.62
C ASP A 121 22.72 -0.51 -6.15
N HIS A 122 21.54 -0.83 -5.62
CA HIS A 122 21.37 -1.24 -4.23
C HIS A 122 21.53 -2.75 -4.09
N LYS A 123 22.65 -3.15 -3.51
CA LYS A 123 22.84 -4.52 -3.02
C LYS A 123 22.13 -4.66 -1.67
N GLY A 124 20.87 -5.10 -1.70
CA GLY A 124 20.14 -5.45 -0.48
C GLY A 124 18.66 -5.05 -0.53
N ARG A 125 17.77 -5.96 -0.20
CA ARG A 125 16.33 -5.74 -0.11
C ARG A 125 15.92 -5.60 1.35
N VAL A 126 15.42 -4.42 1.74
CA VAL A 126 14.91 -4.18 3.11
C VAL A 126 13.59 -4.93 3.32
N ALA A 127 12.75 -5.04 2.29
CA ALA A 127 11.48 -5.74 2.36
C ALA A 127 11.67 -7.24 2.59
N VAL A 128 10.88 -7.78 3.51
CA VAL A 128 10.79 -9.21 3.82
C VAL A 128 9.43 -9.75 3.39
N SER A 129 9.35 -11.08 3.18
CA SER A 129 8.13 -11.73 2.68
C SER A 129 7.10 -12.06 3.75
N LYS A 130 7.50 -12.05 5.03
CA LYS A 130 6.62 -12.36 6.16
C LYS A 130 6.66 -11.25 7.20
N SER A 131 5.50 -10.93 7.78
CA SER A 131 5.40 -10.02 8.91
C SER A 131 6.17 -10.55 10.12
N ASP A 132 6.59 -9.64 10.98
CA ASP A 132 7.27 -9.94 12.23
C ASP A 132 8.62 -10.70 12.05
N ARG A 133 9.29 -10.50 10.90
CA ARG A 133 10.66 -10.97 10.64
C ARG A 133 11.68 -9.84 10.71
N ARG A 134 11.31 -8.67 10.25
CA ARG A 134 12.16 -7.48 10.32
C ARG A 134 11.30 -6.27 10.57
N TRP A 135 11.61 -5.57 11.61
CA TRP A 135 11.10 -4.25 11.92
C TRP A 135 12.14 -3.20 11.55
N CYS A 136 11.73 -1.99 11.27
CA CYS A 136 12.62 -0.84 11.18
C CYS A 136 12.09 0.30 12.06
N SER A 137 13.02 1.06 12.63
CA SER A 137 12.73 2.22 13.47
C SER A 137 13.50 3.44 12.96
N ASP A 138 12.89 4.61 13.15
CA ASP A 138 13.47 5.91 12.84
C ASP A 138 12.79 6.99 13.68
N GLY A 139 13.41 8.16 13.74
CA GLY A 139 12.88 9.37 14.38
C GLY A 139 12.29 10.34 13.36
N LEU A 140 11.25 11.06 13.79
CA LEU A 140 10.60 12.12 13.05
C LEU A 140 10.50 13.36 13.93
N GLU A 141 11.05 14.47 13.48
CA GLU A 141 10.92 15.77 14.14
C GLU A 141 10.09 16.72 13.28
N PHE A 142 9.22 17.49 13.94
CA PHE A 142 8.42 18.53 13.31
C PHE A 142 8.08 19.66 14.29
N GLY A 143 7.91 20.87 13.75
CA GLY A 143 7.60 22.07 14.54
C GLY A 143 6.10 22.36 14.60
N CYS A 144 5.68 22.99 15.68
CA CYS A 144 4.35 23.55 15.89
C CYS A 144 4.31 25.05 15.55
N LEU A 145 3.09 25.60 15.39
CA LEU A 145 2.89 27.01 15.00
C LEU A 145 3.37 28.00 16.08
N ASN A 146 3.38 27.57 17.34
CA ASN A 146 3.88 28.38 18.47
C ASN A 146 5.42 28.29 18.65
N GLY A 147 6.14 27.61 17.74
CA GLY A 147 7.60 27.43 17.81
C GLY A 147 8.05 26.23 18.65
N GLU A 148 7.14 25.51 19.29
CA GLU A 148 7.47 24.25 19.98
C GLU A 148 7.79 23.16 18.96
N GLU A 149 8.60 22.21 19.39
CA GLU A 149 8.98 21.06 18.54
C GLU A 149 8.49 19.76 19.16
N VAL A 150 8.19 18.79 18.31
CA VAL A 150 7.79 17.43 18.69
C VAL A 150 8.72 16.44 18.02
N THR A 151 9.21 15.50 18.81
CA THR A 151 9.94 14.31 18.34
C THR A 151 9.05 13.09 18.51
N MET A 152 8.90 12.32 17.44
CA MET A 152 8.21 11.03 17.39
C MET A 152 9.19 9.95 16.96
N SER A 153 9.19 8.81 17.60
CA SER A 153 9.85 7.58 17.16
C SER A 153 8.81 6.52 16.86
N PHE A 154 9.10 5.59 15.96
CA PHE A 154 8.16 4.55 15.56
C PHE A 154 8.85 3.24 15.19
N ILE A 155 8.15 2.13 15.37
CA ILE A 155 8.50 0.83 14.80
C ILE A 155 7.53 0.48 13.67
N LEU A 156 8.10 0.19 12.51
CA LEU A 156 7.41 -0.20 11.28
C LEU A 156 7.77 -1.63 10.90
N ASP A 157 6.80 -2.46 10.58
CA ASP A 157 7.06 -3.78 9.99
C ASP A 157 7.50 -3.66 8.52
N CYS A 158 8.58 -4.34 8.16
CA CYS A 158 9.15 -4.27 6.81
C CYS A 158 8.37 -5.09 5.77
N CYS A 159 7.42 -5.92 6.15
CA CYS A 159 6.53 -6.66 5.25
C CYS A 159 5.23 -5.91 5.01
N ASP A 160 4.43 -5.73 6.06
CA ASP A 160 3.08 -5.18 5.98
C ASP A 160 3.00 -3.65 6.08
N ARG A 161 4.10 -2.98 6.40
CA ARG A 161 4.19 -1.50 6.53
C ARG A 161 3.30 -0.92 7.63
N GLU A 162 2.87 -1.72 8.59
CA GLU A 162 2.12 -1.24 9.75
C GLU A 162 3.06 -0.54 10.73
N ILE A 163 2.67 0.65 11.19
CA ILE A 163 3.28 1.27 12.38
C ILE A 163 2.80 0.46 13.56
N ILE A 164 3.68 -0.37 14.12
CA ILE A 164 3.36 -1.26 15.23
C ILE A 164 3.17 -0.47 16.51
N SER A 165 4.16 0.37 16.82
CA SER A 165 4.19 1.24 17.98
C SER A 165 4.81 2.58 17.60
N PHE A 166 4.58 3.57 18.44
CA PHE A 166 5.27 4.85 18.40
C PHE A 166 5.30 5.45 19.79
N THR A 167 6.28 6.29 20.01
CA THR A 167 6.41 7.17 21.18
C THR A 167 6.60 8.59 20.69
N ALA A 168 6.11 9.57 21.43
CA ALA A 168 6.28 10.96 21.06
C ALA A 168 6.41 11.85 22.29
N ARG A 169 7.16 12.94 22.17
CA ARG A 169 7.36 13.93 23.22
C ARG A 169 7.54 15.34 22.66
N GLN A 170 7.34 16.33 23.48
CA GLN A 170 7.76 17.70 23.20
C GLN A 170 9.29 17.82 23.28
N GLY A 171 9.87 18.61 22.36
CA GLY A 171 11.30 18.91 22.27
C GLY A 171 12.01 18.12 21.17
N LYS A 172 13.26 18.50 20.92
CA LYS A 172 14.15 17.90 19.93
C LYS A 172 14.90 16.68 20.48
N GLY A 173 15.37 15.88 19.54
CA GLY A 173 16.25 14.75 19.78
C GLY A 173 15.53 13.50 20.27
N LEU A 174 16.06 12.36 19.88
CA LEU A 174 15.54 11.04 20.23
C LEU A 174 16.38 10.46 21.40
N PRO A 175 15.86 10.46 22.64
CA PRO A 175 16.55 9.80 23.75
C PRO A 175 16.35 8.28 23.70
N ALA A 176 17.30 7.53 24.24
CA ALA A 176 17.28 6.06 24.23
C ALA A 176 16.05 5.45 24.91
N TRP A 177 15.50 6.08 25.95
CA TRP A 177 14.32 5.58 26.65
C TRP A 177 13.08 5.52 25.73
N MET A 178 12.93 6.46 24.78
CA MET A 178 11.83 6.40 23.81
C MET A 178 11.93 5.16 22.93
N VAL A 179 13.13 4.79 22.50
CA VAL A 179 13.36 3.56 21.73
C VAL A 179 13.06 2.32 22.58
N HIS A 180 13.39 2.36 23.88
CA HIS A 180 13.07 1.25 24.78
C HIS A 180 11.58 1.03 24.92
N ASP A 181 10.84 2.08 25.24
CA ASP A 181 9.38 2.04 25.39
C ASP A 181 8.70 1.58 24.09
N GLU A 182 9.16 2.10 22.97
CA GLU A 182 8.67 1.77 21.63
C GLU A 182 8.86 0.27 21.31
N VAL A 183 10.04 -0.30 21.60
CA VAL A 183 10.34 -1.72 21.40
C VAL A 183 9.47 -2.59 22.31
N LEU A 184 9.32 -2.23 23.58
CA LEU A 184 8.46 -2.95 24.52
C LEU A 184 7.00 -2.93 24.10
N LEU A 185 6.46 -1.76 23.75
CA LEU A 185 5.09 -1.60 23.23
C LEU A 185 4.87 -2.40 21.94
N ALA A 186 5.86 -2.43 21.04
CA ALA A 186 5.76 -3.21 19.79
C ALA A 186 5.71 -4.71 20.08
N THR A 187 6.56 -5.20 20.96
CA THR A 187 6.61 -6.64 21.33
C THR A 187 5.32 -7.06 22.02
N GLU A 188 4.82 -6.26 22.97
CA GLU A 188 3.55 -6.52 23.63
C GLU A 188 2.38 -6.54 22.66
N LYS A 189 2.28 -5.54 21.78
CA LYS A 189 1.20 -5.43 20.78
C LYS A 189 1.19 -6.56 19.76
N ARG A 190 2.38 -7.06 19.38
CA ARG A 190 2.52 -8.13 18.37
C ARG A 190 2.39 -9.53 18.94
N PHE A 191 2.93 -9.75 20.11
CA PHE A 191 3.09 -11.10 20.69
C PHE A 191 2.35 -11.29 22.01
N GLY A 192 1.78 -10.23 22.58
CA GLY A 192 1.04 -10.24 23.85
C GLY A 192 1.95 -10.33 25.09
N SER A 193 3.26 -10.62 24.92
CA SER A 193 4.26 -10.66 25.97
C SER A 193 5.65 -10.52 25.37
N VAL A 194 6.54 -9.90 26.11
CA VAL A 194 7.96 -9.77 25.75
C VAL A 194 8.69 -11.12 25.70
N GLU A 195 8.19 -12.14 26.40
CA GLU A 195 8.75 -13.49 26.41
C GLU A 195 8.43 -14.30 25.13
N LYS A 196 7.44 -13.85 24.35
CA LYS A 196 6.96 -14.55 23.14
C LYS A 196 7.56 -13.98 21.86
N VAL A 197 8.64 -13.21 21.95
CA VAL A 197 9.32 -12.68 20.77
C VAL A 197 9.88 -13.82 19.93
N PRO A 198 9.57 -13.91 18.62
CA PRO A 198 10.10 -14.96 17.76
C PRO A 198 11.61 -14.90 17.67
N SER A 199 12.27 -16.06 17.74
CA SER A 199 13.68 -16.17 17.41
C SER A 199 13.95 -15.62 16.01
N LYS A 200 14.99 -14.79 15.84
CA LYS A 200 15.38 -14.15 14.57
C LYS A 200 14.52 -12.94 14.14
N LEU A 201 13.77 -12.32 15.05
CA LEU A 201 13.23 -10.99 14.78
C LEU A 201 14.37 -9.99 14.69
N GLN A 202 14.41 -9.21 13.62
CA GLN A 202 15.42 -8.19 13.35
C GLN A 202 14.85 -6.80 13.58
N LEU A 203 15.62 -5.93 14.24
CA LEU A 203 15.34 -4.49 14.30
C LEU A 203 16.40 -3.74 13.48
N LEU A 204 16.00 -3.16 12.37
CA LEU A 204 16.83 -2.37 11.48
C LEU A 204 16.72 -0.89 11.85
N THR A 205 17.85 -0.28 12.22
CA THR A 205 17.92 1.13 12.59
C THR A 205 19.14 1.80 11.95
N ASP A 206 19.18 3.11 11.98
CA ASP A 206 20.37 3.87 11.67
C ASP A 206 21.41 3.80 12.82
N ASN A 207 22.50 4.56 12.70
CA ASN A 207 23.54 4.67 13.71
C ASN A 207 23.32 5.87 14.67
N GLY A 208 22.08 6.34 14.83
CA GLY A 208 21.76 7.40 15.77
C GLY A 208 22.09 7.06 17.22
N SER A 209 22.41 8.08 18.04
CA SER A 209 22.89 7.91 19.42
C SER A 209 21.95 7.06 20.29
N ALA A 210 20.62 7.19 20.11
CA ALA A 210 19.63 6.41 20.84
C ALA A 210 19.71 4.91 20.53
N TYR A 211 20.00 4.55 19.29
CA TYR A 211 20.07 3.17 18.82
C TYR A 211 21.39 2.48 19.11
N ILE A 212 22.51 3.24 19.20
CA ILE A 212 23.83 2.68 19.56
C ILE A 212 24.07 2.64 21.06
N ALA A 213 23.19 3.23 21.86
CA ALA A 213 23.30 3.28 23.33
C ALA A 213 23.45 1.87 23.92
N LYS A 214 24.33 1.74 24.91
CA LYS A 214 24.56 0.45 25.62
C LYS A 214 23.28 -0.12 26.20
N SER A 215 22.39 0.73 26.73
CA SER A 215 21.09 0.35 27.28
C SER A 215 20.18 -0.25 26.20
N THR A 216 20.12 0.35 25.01
CA THR A 216 19.31 -0.14 23.87
C THR A 216 19.83 -1.51 23.42
N LYS A 217 21.13 -1.67 23.22
CA LYS A 217 21.74 -2.95 22.86
C LYS A 217 21.46 -4.04 23.90
N ARG A 218 21.54 -3.68 25.19
CA ARG A 218 21.22 -4.61 26.28
C ARG A 218 19.76 -5.05 26.25
N LEU A 219 18.82 -4.12 26.04
CA LEU A 219 17.40 -4.42 25.92
C LEU A 219 17.13 -5.37 24.76
N LEU A 220 17.63 -5.06 23.55
CA LEU A 220 17.43 -5.91 22.36
C LEU A 220 17.96 -7.32 22.58
N LYS A 221 19.15 -7.45 23.23
CA LYS A 221 19.72 -8.74 23.59
C LYS A 221 18.84 -9.52 24.58
N LEU A 222 18.29 -8.86 25.61
CA LEU A 222 17.37 -9.48 26.57
C LEU A 222 16.08 -9.99 25.92
N LEU A 223 15.56 -9.26 24.91
CA LEU A 223 14.37 -9.64 24.17
C LEU A 223 14.65 -10.67 23.05
N GLY A 224 15.90 -11.02 22.79
CA GLY A 224 16.28 -11.91 21.69
C GLY A 224 16.09 -11.29 20.30
N ILE A 225 16.03 -9.95 20.20
CA ILE A 225 15.90 -9.21 18.96
C ILE A 225 17.29 -8.95 18.37
N GLU A 226 17.48 -9.29 17.10
CA GLU A 226 18.74 -9.08 16.38
C GLU A 226 18.89 -7.59 16.02
N ASP A 227 19.94 -6.94 16.54
CA ASP A 227 20.25 -5.53 16.24
C ASP A 227 20.95 -5.43 14.88
N CYS A 228 20.19 -4.96 13.88
CA CYS A 228 20.69 -4.75 12.53
C CYS A 228 20.91 -3.25 12.28
N LYS A 229 22.14 -2.89 11.93
CA LYS A 229 22.48 -1.49 11.58
C LYS A 229 22.56 -1.31 10.08
N THR A 230 22.15 -0.13 9.64
CA THR A 230 22.39 0.29 8.27
C THR A 230 23.89 0.46 8.04
N ALA A 231 24.36 0.12 6.83
CA ALA A 231 25.75 0.33 6.47
C ALA A 231 26.11 1.82 6.59
N VAL A 232 27.31 2.11 7.10
CA VAL A 232 27.80 3.49 7.21
C VAL A 232 27.82 4.13 5.82
N CYS A 233 27.32 5.35 5.70
CA CYS A 233 27.17 6.09 4.44
C CYS A 233 26.21 5.46 3.40
N SER A 234 25.28 4.61 3.82
CA SER A 234 24.23 4.07 2.95
C SER A 234 22.84 4.48 3.45
N PRO A 235 22.40 5.71 3.17
CA PRO A 235 21.08 6.21 3.62
C PRO A 235 19.91 5.36 3.12
N GLN A 236 20.14 4.58 2.07
CA GLN A 236 19.10 3.78 1.43
C GLN A 236 18.81 2.45 2.15
N SER A 237 19.66 2.05 3.08
CA SER A 237 19.46 0.83 3.86
C SER A 237 18.31 0.95 4.88
N ASN A 238 17.88 2.17 5.29
CA ASN A 238 16.66 2.42 6.07
C ASN A 238 15.53 3.04 5.23
N GLY A 239 15.55 2.84 3.92
CA GLY A 239 14.65 3.50 2.96
C GLY A 239 13.16 3.30 3.23
N MET A 240 12.77 2.30 4.05
CA MET A 240 11.37 2.13 4.45
C MET A 240 10.96 3.12 5.53
N ALA A 241 11.74 3.26 6.59
CA ALA A 241 11.49 4.21 7.65
C ALA A 241 11.54 5.65 7.09
N GLU A 242 12.54 5.97 6.26
CA GLU A 242 12.60 7.26 5.57
C GLU A 242 11.37 7.51 4.67
N SER A 243 10.89 6.49 3.97
CA SER A 243 9.69 6.59 3.13
C SER A 243 8.44 6.85 3.97
N LEU A 244 8.34 6.25 5.17
CA LEU A 244 7.27 6.55 6.12
C LEU A 244 7.36 7.98 6.61
N VAL A 245 8.54 8.45 7.03
CA VAL A 245 8.77 9.85 7.45
C VAL A 245 8.32 10.82 6.36
N LYS A 246 8.74 10.59 5.11
CA LYS A 246 8.30 11.39 3.95
C LYS A 246 6.78 11.33 3.76
N THR A 247 6.17 10.18 3.98
CA THR A 247 4.71 9.98 3.87
C THR A 247 3.97 10.74 4.96
N LEU A 248 4.40 10.66 6.21
CA LEU A 248 3.80 11.39 7.33
C LEU A 248 3.95 12.90 7.14
N LYS A 249 5.15 13.40 6.82
CA LYS A 249 5.41 14.82 6.56
C LYS A 249 4.61 15.38 5.38
N ARG A 250 4.31 14.58 4.37
CA ARG A 250 3.59 15.04 3.18
C ARG A 250 2.08 14.92 3.29
N ASN A 251 1.60 13.80 3.86
CA ASN A 251 0.21 13.41 3.73
C ASN A 251 -0.61 13.56 5.02
N TYR A 252 0.03 13.77 6.16
CA TYR A 252 -0.65 13.78 7.46
C TYR A 252 -0.33 15.02 8.28
N LEU A 253 0.94 15.30 8.57
CA LEU A 253 1.33 16.42 9.42
C LEU A 253 0.77 17.79 8.96
N PRO A 254 0.75 18.15 7.66
CA PRO A 254 0.20 19.42 7.21
C PRO A 254 -1.30 19.60 7.46
N TYR A 255 -2.00 18.52 7.80
CA TYR A 255 -3.45 18.49 8.02
C TYR A 255 -3.82 18.20 9.49
N MET A 256 -2.82 18.16 10.36
CA MET A 256 -3.00 18.10 11.80
C MET A 256 -3.16 19.51 12.40
N ASN A 257 -3.78 19.58 13.56
CA ASN A 257 -3.73 20.79 14.37
C ASN A 257 -2.37 20.87 15.07
N LEU A 258 -1.48 21.68 14.53
CA LEU A 258 -0.14 21.94 15.05
C LEU A 258 -0.06 23.24 15.85
N SER A 259 -1.13 23.69 16.51
CA SER A 259 -1.14 24.93 17.29
C SER A 259 -0.08 24.95 18.40
N ASN A 260 0.11 23.82 19.07
CA ASN A 260 1.13 23.59 20.09
C ASN A 260 1.48 22.10 20.19
N ALA A 261 2.52 21.76 20.92
CA ALA A 261 3.02 20.39 21.07
C ALA A 261 1.99 19.48 21.74
N GLN A 262 1.28 19.95 22.76
CA GLN A 262 0.27 19.15 23.47
C GLN A 262 -0.88 18.71 22.54
N THR A 263 -1.39 19.63 21.72
CA THR A 263 -2.42 19.33 20.72
C THR A 263 -1.90 18.33 19.67
N ALA A 264 -0.68 18.55 19.19
CA ALA A 264 -0.05 17.64 18.23
C ALA A 264 0.10 16.22 18.81
N LEU A 265 0.58 16.10 20.05
CA LEU A 265 0.73 14.81 20.74
C LEU A 265 -0.62 14.09 20.91
N THR A 266 -1.70 14.81 21.17
CA THR A 266 -3.05 14.25 21.30
C THR A 266 -3.59 13.74 19.95
N GLU A 267 -3.20 14.35 18.84
CA GLU A 267 -3.65 13.93 17.49
C GLU A 267 -2.85 12.80 16.86
N LEU A 268 -1.58 12.61 17.25
CA LEU A 268 -0.71 11.59 16.67
C LEU A 268 -1.29 10.18 16.68
N PRO A 269 -1.93 9.69 17.77
CA PRO A 269 -2.55 8.36 17.77
C PRO A 269 -3.59 8.20 16.64
N ARG A 270 -4.43 9.22 16.43
CA ARG A 270 -5.43 9.22 15.34
C ARG A 270 -4.77 9.16 13.96
N VAL A 271 -3.67 9.87 13.78
CA VAL A 271 -2.91 9.87 12.52
C VAL A 271 -2.30 8.50 12.23
N VAL A 272 -1.71 7.86 13.25
CA VAL A 272 -1.15 6.51 13.11
C VAL A 272 -2.25 5.48 12.78
N GLU A 273 -3.40 5.57 13.46
CA GLU A 273 -4.55 4.71 13.16
C GLU A 273 -5.08 4.93 11.73
N LEU A 274 -5.18 6.19 11.30
CA LEU A 274 -5.62 6.53 9.95
C LEU A 274 -4.63 6.00 8.88
N TYR A 275 -3.32 6.10 9.15
CA TYR A 275 -2.30 5.53 8.28
C TYR A 275 -2.43 4.00 8.21
N ASN A 276 -2.50 3.33 9.35
CA ASN A 276 -2.55 1.87 9.40
C ASN A 276 -3.80 1.29 8.75
N ASN A 277 -4.95 1.95 8.92
CA ASN A 277 -6.24 1.45 8.43
C ASN A 277 -6.54 1.86 6.99
N GLU A 278 -6.10 3.05 6.57
CA GLU A 278 -6.64 3.63 5.32
C GLU A 278 -5.58 3.98 4.26
N HIS A 279 -4.28 4.12 4.63
CA HIS A 279 -3.28 4.55 3.65
C HIS A 279 -3.02 3.49 2.58
N PRO A 280 -3.35 3.75 1.29
CA PRO A 280 -3.10 2.77 0.23
C PRO A 280 -1.62 2.75 -0.17
N HIS A 281 -0.96 1.61 0.01
CA HIS A 281 0.42 1.41 -0.40
C HIS A 281 0.55 0.73 -1.75
N SER A 282 1.26 1.35 -2.70
CA SER A 282 1.48 0.73 -4.02
C SER A 282 2.22 -0.60 -3.94
N ALA A 283 3.17 -0.72 -3.01
CA ALA A 283 3.92 -1.95 -2.76
C ALA A 283 3.05 -3.09 -2.16
N LEU A 284 1.91 -2.76 -1.55
CA LEU A 284 0.95 -3.69 -1.00
C LEU A 284 -0.29 -3.88 -1.91
N GLY A 285 -0.17 -3.57 -3.19
CA GLY A 285 -1.30 -3.63 -4.13
C GLY A 285 -2.41 -2.62 -3.82
N TYR A 286 -2.04 -1.49 -3.24
CA TYR A 286 -2.94 -0.42 -2.75
C TYR A 286 -3.83 -0.83 -1.57
N LEU A 287 -3.53 -1.91 -0.89
CA LEU A 287 -4.11 -2.21 0.42
C LEU A 287 -3.49 -1.29 1.49
N SER A 288 -4.22 -1.09 2.58
CA SER A 288 -3.65 -0.49 3.78
C SER A 288 -2.75 -1.51 4.51
N PRO A 289 -1.89 -1.08 5.43
CA PRO A 289 -1.06 -1.99 6.23
C PRO A 289 -1.86 -3.10 6.91
N ARG A 290 -2.95 -2.75 7.60
CA ARG A 290 -3.77 -3.74 8.32
C ARG A 290 -4.56 -4.67 7.41
N GLU A 291 -5.11 -4.15 6.30
CA GLU A 291 -5.77 -5.01 5.30
C GLU A 291 -4.79 -6.03 4.70
N PHE A 292 -3.58 -5.58 4.38
CA PHE A 292 -2.55 -6.48 3.84
C PHE A 292 -2.18 -7.55 4.86
N ARG A 293 -1.96 -7.17 6.12
CA ARG A 293 -1.64 -8.11 7.19
C ARG A 293 -2.78 -9.12 7.43
N GLN A 294 -4.03 -8.65 7.48
CA GLN A 294 -5.18 -9.53 7.64
C GLN A 294 -5.31 -10.53 6.48
N LYS A 295 -5.13 -10.06 5.26
CA LYS A 295 -5.15 -10.92 4.07
C LYS A 295 -4.07 -12.00 4.12
N ASN A 296 -2.85 -11.66 4.52
CA ASN A 296 -1.75 -12.62 4.62
C ASN A 296 -1.99 -13.64 5.73
N ARG A 297 -2.50 -13.21 6.88
CA ARG A 297 -2.88 -14.14 7.96
C ARG A 297 -3.93 -15.15 7.51
N LEU A 298 -4.93 -14.73 6.75
CA LEU A 298 -5.94 -15.62 6.19
C LEU A 298 -5.37 -16.59 5.13
N GLN A 299 -4.33 -16.20 4.41
CA GLN A 299 -3.63 -17.06 3.46
C GLN A 299 -2.74 -18.10 4.17
N ASP A 300 -2.03 -17.69 5.23
CA ASP A 300 -1.20 -18.60 6.03
C ASP A 300 -2.04 -19.61 6.84
N ALA A 301 -3.27 -19.24 7.19
CA ALA A 301 -4.21 -20.11 7.93
C ALA A 301 -4.98 -21.11 7.02
N ARG A 302 -4.88 -20.99 5.68
CA ARG A 302 -5.46 -21.99 4.78
C ARG A 302 -4.60 -23.23 4.79
N PRO A 303 -5.15 -24.43 5.08
CA PRO A 303 -4.38 -25.66 5.03
C PRO A 303 -3.81 -25.83 3.61
N THR A 304 -2.53 -26.12 3.54
CA THR A 304 -1.93 -26.65 2.33
C THR A 304 -2.65 -27.94 1.97
N SER A 305 -2.90 -28.20 0.69
CA SER A 305 -3.78 -29.21 0.12
C SER A 305 -3.55 -30.68 0.57
N ASN A 306 -2.78 -30.93 1.62
CA ASN A 306 -2.47 -32.24 2.18
C ASN A 306 -2.70 -32.37 3.70
N GLU A 307 -3.22 -31.35 4.38
CA GLU A 307 -3.60 -31.47 5.79
C GLU A 307 -5.11 -31.25 5.91
N GLU A 308 -5.84 -32.25 6.38
CA GLU A 308 -7.25 -32.14 6.73
C GLU A 308 -7.45 -30.99 7.71
N ALA A 309 -8.22 -29.98 7.30
CA ALA A 309 -8.48 -28.80 8.10
C ALA A 309 -9.13 -29.19 9.43
N CYS A 310 -8.44 -28.95 10.53
CA CYS A 310 -9.02 -29.17 11.85
C CYS A 310 -10.24 -28.25 12.03
N PRO A 311 -11.46 -28.78 12.23
CA PRO A 311 -12.70 -27.98 12.28
C PRO A 311 -12.70 -26.88 13.33
N GLN A 312 -11.91 -27.03 14.39
CA GLN A 312 -11.80 -26.06 15.47
C GLN A 312 -11.08 -24.76 15.06
N ILE A 313 -10.14 -24.83 14.10
CA ILE A 313 -9.42 -23.65 13.59
C ILE A 313 -10.34 -22.82 12.69
N LEU A 314 -11.18 -23.45 11.89
CA LEU A 314 -12.12 -22.76 10.99
C LEU A 314 -13.23 -22.02 11.77
N LEU A 315 -13.66 -22.55 12.91
CA LEU A 315 -14.62 -21.90 13.81
C LEU A 315 -14.01 -20.66 14.52
N SER A 316 -12.74 -20.72 14.91
CA SER A 316 -12.07 -19.58 15.55
C SER A 316 -11.79 -18.42 14.60
N LEU A 317 -11.76 -18.68 13.28
CA LEU A 317 -11.55 -17.69 12.23
C LEU A 317 -12.84 -17.13 11.62
N GLY A 318 -14.02 -17.60 12.08
CA GLY A 318 -15.33 -17.18 11.56
C GLY A 318 -15.59 -17.59 10.10
N LEU A 319 -14.89 -18.61 9.60
CA LEU A 319 -14.96 -19.06 8.20
C LEU A 319 -16.06 -20.13 7.97
N VAL A 320 -16.68 -20.66 9.05
CA VAL A 320 -17.76 -21.64 8.99
C VAL A 320 -18.75 -21.37 10.12
N GLU A 321 -20.06 -21.36 9.83
CA GLU A 321 -21.11 -21.25 10.84
C GLU A 321 -21.30 -22.58 11.58
N LYS A 322 -21.61 -22.52 12.89
CA LYS A 322 -21.77 -23.67 13.79
C LYS A 322 -22.79 -24.72 13.33
N ASN A 323 -23.70 -24.35 12.42
CA ASN A 323 -24.80 -25.22 11.97
C ASN A 323 -24.46 -26.19 10.83
N GLN A 324 -23.27 -26.12 10.24
CA GLN A 324 -22.86 -27.01 9.14
C GLN A 324 -22.15 -28.30 9.59
N LEU A 325 -21.83 -28.43 10.89
CA LEU A 325 -21.11 -29.60 11.43
C LEU A 325 -22.03 -30.73 11.96
N ALA A 326 -23.34 -30.51 12.01
CA ALA A 326 -24.29 -31.50 12.54
C ALA A 326 -24.79 -32.53 11.50
N GLY A 327 -24.37 -32.45 10.25
CA GLY A 327 -24.91 -33.25 9.13
C GLY A 327 -24.01 -34.36 8.58
N SER A 328 -22.83 -34.63 9.16
CA SER A 328 -21.91 -35.63 8.60
C SER A 328 -21.43 -36.66 9.62
N VAL A 329 -22.36 -37.25 10.34
CA VAL A 329 -22.14 -38.54 11.05
C VAL A 329 -23.36 -39.40 10.77
N CYS A 330 -23.34 -40.16 9.67
CA CYS A 330 -23.98 -41.46 9.44
C CYS A 330 -23.70 -41.92 8.01
N LEU A 331 -22.82 -42.80 7.88
CA LEU A 331 -22.68 -44.02 7.04
C LEU A 331 -21.25 -44.26 6.66
#